data_410fdc4d6b1a471b888455d0374ad7f5
#
_entry.id   410fdc4d6b1a471b888455d0374ad7f5
#
_cell.length_a   1.000
_cell.length_b   1.000
_cell.length_c   1.000
_cell.angle_alpha   90.00
_cell.angle_beta   90.00
_cell.angle_gamma   90.00
#
_symmetry.space_group_name_H-M   'P 1'
#
loop_
_entity.id
_entity.type
_entity.pdbx_description
1 polymer ?
#
loop_
_entity_poly.entity_id
_entity_poly.type
_entity_poly.pdbx_seq_one_letter_code
_entity_poly.pdbx_strand_id
1 'polypeptide(L)'
;NFLKSIGATIINTSDQSFSIQHQWNTPLSNKKVLNDDEWEVLTKGLDHLGKIAYDSGMKIVYHHHMTTTVQKTDEIDRMLAMTDPKYVSMIYDTGHLTFSGEDPIEILKKHHDRIGHVHLKNVRKPAMDKCYAENKSFLRSIPEGVFTVPGDPEGCVDFPTVFKLLDEYNYEGWLVVEAEQEPAIANPREYARMARAYVKEHTGL
;
A
#
# COMPACT_ATOMS: atom_id res chain seq x y z
N ASN A 1 2.64 2.20 24.22
CA ASN A 1 3.21 3.30 25.04
C ASN A 1 4.37 4.03 24.34
N PHE A 2 5.33 3.29 23.72
CA PHE A 2 6.47 3.91 23.02
C PHE A 2 6.02 4.83 21.86
N LEU A 3 5.19 4.34 20.93
CA LEU A 3 4.71 5.12 19.79
C LEU A 3 4.00 6.40 20.24
N LYS A 4 3.15 6.30 21.25
CA LYS A 4 2.47 7.46 21.84
C LYS A 4 3.46 8.48 22.43
N SER A 5 4.53 8.02 23.08
CA SER A 5 5.52 8.91 23.70
C SER A 5 6.33 9.75 22.69
N ILE A 6 6.38 9.30 21.42
CA ILE A 6 7.02 10.05 20.32
C ILE A 6 6.00 10.80 19.45
N GLY A 7 4.73 10.89 19.87
CA GLY A 7 3.69 11.64 19.19
C GLY A 7 3.05 10.94 17.98
N ALA A 8 3.23 9.61 17.83
CA ALA A 8 2.58 8.87 16.76
C ALA A 8 1.06 8.85 16.97
N THR A 9 0.32 9.09 15.90
CA THR A 9 -1.15 9.06 15.85
C THR A 9 -1.68 7.90 15.00
N ILE A 10 -0.82 7.28 14.22
CA ILE A 10 -1.15 6.20 13.29
C ILE A 10 -0.20 5.02 13.53
N ILE A 11 -0.73 3.82 13.45
CA ILE A 11 0.03 2.56 13.48
C ILE A 11 -0.26 1.82 12.19
N ASN A 12 0.76 1.68 11.35
CA ASN A 12 0.69 0.81 10.17
C ASN A 12 0.72 -0.65 10.63
N THR A 13 -0.17 -1.47 10.07
CA THR A 13 -0.27 -2.90 10.34
C THR A 13 -0.57 -3.67 9.07
N SER A 14 -0.08 -4.90 8.98
CA SER A 14 -0.34 -5.84 7.89
C SER A 14 -0.33 -7.26 8.43
N ASP A 15 -1.14 -8.15 7.86
CA ASP A 15 -1.08 -9.57 8.21
C ASP A 15 0.11 -10.25 7.54
N GLN A 16 0.99 -10.81 8.35
CA GLN A 16 2.18 -11.52 7.90
C GLN A 16 2.10 -13.04 8.07
N SER A 17 0.98 -13.56 8.61
CA SER A 17 0.80 -14.99 8.96
C SER A 17 1.06 -15.92 7.78
N PHE A 18 0.57 -15.53 6.60
CA PHE A 18 0.70 -16.30 5.36
C PHE A 18 1.43 -15.54 4.25
N SER A 19 2.11 -14.46 4.60
CA SER A 19 2.84 -13.65 3.63
C SER A 19 4.01 -14.43 3.02
N ILE A 20 4.16 -14.35 1.71
CA ILE A 20 5.30 -14.88 0.98
C ILE A 20 6.23 -13.79 0.45
N GLN A 21 6.01 -12.53 0.85
CA GLN A 21 6.78 -11.39 0.35
C GLN A 21 8.30 -11.51 0.61
N HIS A 22 8.70 -12.18 1.69
CA HIS A 22 10.11 -12.39 2.06
C HIS A 22 10.71 -13.69 1.50
N GLN A 23 9.97 -14.43 0.68
CA GLN A 23 10.41 -15.72 0.15
C GLN A 23 11.02 -15.56 -1.25
N TRP A 24 12.33 -15.69 -1.35
CA TRP A 24 13.10 -15.44 -2.58
C TRP A 24 12.67 -16.30 -3.78
N ASN A 25 12.25 -17.54 -3.55
CA ASN A 25 11.91 -18.50 -4.61
C ASN A 25 10.42 -18.81 -4.75
N THR A 26 9.55 -18.20 -3.95
CA THR A 26 8.11 -18.46 -3.99
C THR A 26 7.44 -17.50 -4.97
N PRO A 27 6.87 -18.02 -6.07
CA PRO A 27 6.24 -17.18 -7.10
C PRO A 27 5.08 -16.35 -6.58
N LEU A 28 4.82 -15.20 -7.23
CA LEU A 28 3.66 -14.34 -6.95
C LEU A 28 2.33 -15.11 -6.98
N SER A 29 2.21 -16.09 -7.88
CA SER A 29 1.00 -16.93 -8.03
C SER A 29 0.68 -17.81 -6.81
N ASN A 30 1.63 -18.01 -5.90
CA ASN A 30 1.46 -18.84 -4.71
C ASN A 30 0.86 -18.09 -3.51
N LYS A 31 0.37 -16.86 -3.73
CA LYS A 31 -0.31 -16.07 -2.70
C LYS A 31 -1.44 -16.89 -2.05
N LYS A 32 -1.50 -16.87 -0.74
CA LYS A 32 -2.60 -17.49 0.03
C LYS A 32 -3.91 -16.71 -0.18
N VAL A 33 -4.97 -17.46 -0.44
CA VAL A 33 -6.35 -16.97 -0.38
C VAL A 33 -6.99 -17.49 0.91
N LEU A 34 -7.55 -16.59 1.71
CA LEU A 34 -8.18 -16.95 2.99
C LEU A 34 -9.54 -17.60 2.77
N ASN A 35 -9.86 -18.61 3.58
CA ASN A 35 -11.23 -19.12 3.72
C ASN A 35 -12.04 -18.25 4.71
N ASP A 36 -13.33 -18.56 4.89
CA ASP A 36 -14.22 -17.73 5.71
C ASP A 36 -13.82 -17.70 7.19
N ASP A 37 -13.37 -18.80 7.76
CA ASP A 37 -12.90 -18.84 9.16
C ASP A 37 -11.63 -18.01 9.35
N GLU A 38 -10.69 -18.08 8.40
CA GLU A 38 -9.46 -17.27 8.42
C GLU A 38 -9.78 -15.78 8.28
N TRP A 39 -10.77 -15.41 7.46
CA TRP A 39 -11.26 -14.02 7.36
C TRP A 39 -11.84 -13.53 8.68
N GLU A 40 -12.64 -14.35 9.35
CA GLU A 40 -13.23 -14.00 10.64
C GLU A 40 -12.13 -13.77 11.71
N VAL A 41 -11.11 -14.61 11.74
CA VAL A 41 -9.96 -14.46 12.66
C VAL A 41 -9.21 -13.16 12.37
N LEU A 42 -8.89 -12.87 11.09
CA LEU A 42 -8.18 -11.67 10.69
C LEU A 42 -8.95 -10.41 11.09
N THR A 43 -10.22 -10.32 10.71
CA THR A 43 -11.00 -9.09 10.90
C THR A 43 -11.34 -8.82 12.37
N LYS A 44 -11.66 -9.85 13.15
CA LYS A 44 -11.81 -9.72 14.62
C LYS A 44 -10.51 -9.31 15.30
N GLY A 45 -9.38 -9.85 14.81
CA GLY A 45 -8.05 -9.45 15.30
C GLY A 45 -7.75 -7.99 15.00
N LEU A 46 -8.08 -7.50 13.81
CA LEU A 46 -7.91 -6.10 13.42
C LEU A 46 -8.78 -5.17 14.27
N ASP A 47 -10.05 -5.49 14.48
CA ASP A 47 -10.94 -4.69 15.33
C ASP A 47 -10.44 -4.65 16.79
N HIS A 48 -9.96 -5.77 17.30
CA HIS A 48 -9.39 -5.82 18.65
C HIS A 48 -8.14 -4.94 18.78
N LEU A 49 -7.19 -5.06 17.85
CA LEU A 49 -5.98 -4.22 17.83
C LEU A 49 -6.33 -2.75 17.60
N GLY A 50 -7.27 -2.48 16.70
CA GLY A 50 -7.75 -1.13 16.41
C GLY A 50 -8.39 -0.46 17.63
N LYS A 51 -9.17 -1.22 18.41
CA LYS A 51 -9.73 -0.72 19.65
C LYS A 51 -8.64 -0.38 20.69
N ILE A 52 -7.61 -1.22 20.84
CA ILE A 52 -6.48 -0.94 21.75
C ILE A 52 -5.74 0.33 21.31
N ALA A 53 -5.51 0.51 20.01
CA ALA A 53 -4.89 1.70 19.47
C ALA A 53 -5.76 2.94 19.72
N TYR A 54 -7.05 2.85 19.44
CA TYR A 54 -8.02 3.93 19.64
C TYR A 54 -8.10 4.38 21.11
N ASP A 55 -8.19 3.45 22.06
CA ASP A 55 -8.19 3.74 23.49
C ASP A 55 -6.87 4.39 23.96
N SER A 56 -5.80 4.24 23.17
CA SER A 56 -4.50 4.89 23.37
C SER A 56 -4.34 6.22 22.62
N GLY A 57 -5.37 6.68 21.89
CA GLY A 57 -5.35 7.91 21.08
C GLY A 57 -4.65 7.77 19.74
N MET A 58 -4.58 6.55 19.20
CA MET A 58 -3.99 6.24 17.89
C MET A 58 -5.02 5.52 17.01
N LYS A 59 -4.76 5.46 15.70
CA LYS A 59 -5.51 4.66 14.74
C LYS A 59 -4.64 3.56 14.16
N ILE A 60 -5.22 2.38 13.86
CA ILE A 60 -4.55 1.45 12.95
C ILE A 60 -4.96 1.73 11.51
N VAL A 61 -3.99 1.60 10.62
CA VAL A 61 -4.19 1.63 9.16
C VAL A 61 -3.64 0.32 8.60
N TYR A 62 -4.50 -0.44 7.93
CA TYR A 62 -4.09 -1.73 7.36
C TYR A 62 -3.42 -1.52 6.00
N HIS A 63 -2.22 -2.05 5.85
CA HIS A 63 -1.48 -2.03 4.60
C HIS A 63 -1.78 -3.30 3.80
N HIS A 64 -2.63 -3.18 2.78
CA HIS A 64 -2.72 -4.20 1.74
C HIS A 64 -1.38 -4.24 0.99
N HIS A 65 -0.92 -5.43 0.62
CA HIS A 65 0.42 -5.55 0.06
C HIS A 65 0.50 -6.75 -0.88
N MET A 66 1.31 -6.64 -1.91
CA MET A 66 1.65 -7.77 -2.78
C MET A 66 2.06 -8.98 -1.96
N THR A 67 1.50 -10.14 -2.30
CA THR A 67 1.81 -11.45 -1.70
C THR A 67 1.48 -11.61 -0.21
N THR A 68 0.66 -10.71 0.35
CA THR A 68 -0.01 -10.90 1.65
C THR A 68 -1.43 -11.43 1.46
N THR A 69 -2.16 -11.64 2.53
CA THR A 69 -3.53 -12.17 2.49
C THR A 69 -4.54 -11.19 1.94
N VAL A 70 -4.30 -9.88 2.10
CA VAL A 70 -5.10 -8.79 1.53
C VAL A 70 -4.27 -8.06 0.49
N GLN A 71 -4.54 -8.31 -0.77
CA GLN A 71 -3.81 -7.76 -1.91
C GLN A 71 -4.72 -7.16 -2.97
N LYS A 72 -5.82 -7.85 -3.32
CA LYS A 72 -6.71 -7.51 -4.41
C LYS A 72 -7.92 -6.69 -3.95
N THR A 73 -8.61 -6.07 -4.91
CA THR A 73 -9.81 -5.26 -4.67
C THR A 73 -10.87 -6.00 -3.87
N ASP A 74 -11.22 -7.23 -4.24
CA ASP A 74 -12.23 -8.04 -3.55
C ASP A 74 -11.83 -8.39 -2.10
N GLU A 75 -10.53 -8.58 -1.87
CA GLU A 75 -9.98 -8.83 -0.53
C GLU A 75 -9.99 -7.55 0.32
N ILE A 76 -9.66 -6.39 -0.28
CA ILE A 76 -9.77 -5.08 0.36
C ILE A 76 -11.22 -4.79 0.72
N ASP A 77 -12.14 -4.98 -0.23
CA ASP A 77 -13.58 -4.82 -0.01
C ASP A 77 -14.07 -5.66 1.16
N ARG A 78 -13.68 -6.93 1.19
CA ARG A 78 -14.08 -7.87 2.24
C ARG A 78 -13.51 -7.45 3.61
N MET A 79 -12.23 -7.13 3.67
CA MET A 79 -11.58 -6.67 4.91
C MET A 79 -12.27 -5.42 5.46
N LEU A 80 -12.55 -4.42 4.61
CA LEU A 80 -13.20 -3.19 5.01
C LEU A 80 -14.67 -3.39 5.42
N ALA A 81 -15.39 -4.30 4.76
CA ALA A 81 -16.77 -4.64 5.10
C ALA A 81 -16.90 -5.41 6.42
N MET A 82 -15.88 -6.19 6.78
CA MET A 82 -15.87 -7.03 7.99
C MET A 82 -15.19 -6.35 9.20
N THR A 83 -14.71 -5.11 9.07
CA THR A 83 -14.05 -4.36 10.16
C THR A 83 -14.81 -3.09 10.51
N ASP A 84 -14.74 -2.68 11.79
CA ASP A 84 -15.38 -1.46 12.28
C ASP A 84 -14.59 -0.23 11.77
N PRO A 85 -15.23 0.68 10.98
CA PRO A 85 -14.59 1.89 10.46
C PRO A 85 -14.09 2.85 11.54
N LYS A 86 -14.57 2.72 12.76
CA LYS A 86 -14.09 3.48 13.90
C LYS A 86 -12.65 3.10 14.29
N TYR A 87 -12.30 1.84 14.12
CA TYR A 87 -11.04 1.29 14.61
C TYR A 87 -10.04 0.99 13.51
N VAL A 88 -10.52 0.59 12.33
CA VAL A 88 -9.69 0.14 11.22
C VAL A 88 -9.88 1.04 10.00
N SER A 89 -8.79 1.61 9.52
CA SER A 89 -8.70 2.28 8.22
C SER A 89 -7.70 1.54 7.35
N MET A 90 -7.54 1.95 6.09
CA MET A 90 -6.54 1.36 5.20
C MET A 90 -5.44 2.35 4.84
N ILE A 91 -4.27 1.83 4.47
CA ILE A 91 -3.29 2.54 3.67
C ILE A 91 -3.72 2.40 2.20
N TYR A 92 -3.80 3.52 1.53
CA TYR A 92 -3.94 3.57 0.08
C TYR A 92 -2.53 3.58 -0.53
N ASP A 93 -2.09 2.45 -1.06
CA ASP A 93 -0.79 2.30 -1.72
C ASP A 93 -0.99 2.09 -3.22
N THR A 94 -0.63 3.11 -4.00
CA THR A 94 -0.83 3.12 -5.45
C THR A 94 0.01 2.07 -6.17
N GLY A 95 1.20 1.75 -5.67
CA GLY A 95 2.10 0.79 -6.30
C GLY A 95 1.70 -0.66 -6.08
N HIS A 96 1.34 -1.03 -4.85
CA HIS A 96 0.87 -2.39 -4.58
C HIS A 96 -0.46 -2.70 -5.28
N LEU A 97 -1.38 -1.74 -5.38
CA LEU A 97 -2.60 -1.89 -6.20
C LEU A 97 -2.23 -2.12 -7.66
N THR A 98 -1.44 -1.24 -8.25
CA THR A 98 -1.04 -1.35 -9.66
C THR A 98 -0.31 -2.67 -9.94
N PHE A 99 0.63 -3.07 -9.08
CA PHE A 99 1.36 -4.33 -9.26
C PHE A 99 0.47 -5.57 -9.07
N SER A 100 -0.60 -5.48 -8.27
CA SER A 100 -1.57 -6.58 -8.16
C SER A 100 -2.54 -6.68 -9.35
N GLY A 101 -2.46 -5.73 -10.29
CA GLY A 101 -3.34 -5.65 -11.47
C GLY A 101 -4.64 -4.91 -11.20
N GLU A 102 -4.73 -4.21 -10.06
CA GLU A 102 -5.90 -3.42 -9.67
C GLU A 102 -5.77 -1.96 -10.12
N ASP A 103 -6.89 -1.26 -10.24
CA ASP A 103 -6.92 0.17 -10.56
C ASP A 103 -6.91 1.01 -9.27
N PRO A 104 -5.82 1.74 -8.97
CA PRO A 104 -5.76 2.57 -7.78
C PRO A 104 -6.80 3.70 -7.78
N ILE A 105 -7.19 4.21 -8.95
CA ILE A 105 -8.21 5.27 -9.07
C ILE A 105 -9.58 4.75 -8.63
N GLU A 106 -9.97 3.55 -9.05
CA GLU A 106 -11.25 2.96 -8.65
C GLU A 106 -11.29 2.63 -7.16
N ILE A 107 -10.19 2.16 -6.59
CA ILE A 107 -10.08 1.93 -5.13
C ILE A 107 -10.19 3.24 -4.36
N LEU A 108 -9.54 4.31 -4.81
CA LEU A 108 -9.63 5.62 -4.18
C LEU A 108 -11.07 6.15 -4.19
N LYS A 109 -11.76 6.08 -5.33
CA LYS A 109 -13.16 6.50 -5.44
C LYS A 109 -14.09 5.70 -4.53
N LYS A 110 -13.86 4.40 -4.41
CA LYS A 110 -14.72 3.49 -3.66
C LYS A 110 -14.54 3.59 -2.15
N HIS A 111 -13.33 3.81 -1.68
CA HIS A 111 -12.97 3.67 -0.27
C HIS A 111 -12.32 4.93 0.33
N HIS A 112 -12.47 6.11 -0.29
CA HIS A 112 -11.88 7.37 0.18
C HIS A 112 -12.15 7.65 1.66
N ASP A 113 -13.32 7.29 2.17
CA ASP A 113 -13.74 7.48 3.56
C ASP A 113 -13.06 6.52 4.56
N ARG A 114 -12.40 5.47 4.05
CA ARG A 114 -11.67 4.47 4.82
C ARG A 114 -10.15 4.64 4.72
N ILE A 115 -9.65 5.62 3.96
CA ILE A 115 -8.22 5.89 3.81
C ILE A 115 -7.72 6.69 5.00
N GLY A 116 -6.81 6.10 5.77
CA GLY A 116 -6.15 6.74 6.91
C GLY A 116 -4.70 7.13 6.66
N HIS A 117 -4.11 6.65 5.58
CA HIS A 117 -2.72 6.90 5.20
C HIS A 117 -2.51 6.67 3.70
N VAL A 118 -1.54 7.36 3.10
CA VAL A 118 -1.28 7.26 1.66
C VAL A 118 0.20 6.96 1.40
N HIS A 119 0.45 5.91 0.63
CA HIS A 119 1.74 5.60 0.02
C HIS A 119 1.72 5.92 -1.47
N LEU A 120 2.58 6.84 -1.86
CA LEU A 120 2.81 7.23 -3.25
C LEU A 120 3.93 6.36 -3.83
N LYS A 121 3.57 5.22 -4.34
CA LYS A 121 4.48 4.25 -4.97
C LYS A 121 4.11 4.12 -6.45
N ASN A 122 5.08 4.17 -7.34
CA ASN A 122 4.86 4.03 -8.79
C ASN A 122 5.33 2.66 -9.27
N VAL A 123 4.90 2.27 -10.47
CA VAL A 123 5.21 0.97 -11.07
C VAL A 123 5.64 1.18 -12.52
N ARG A 124 6.70 0.48 -12.95
CA ARG A 124 7.08 0.39 -14.35
C ARG A 124 6.40 -0.82 -14.97
N LYS A 125 5.43 -0.55 -15.84
CA LYS A 125 4.61 -1.61 -16.46
C LYS A 125 5.42 -2.68 -17.20
N PRO A 126 6.45 -2.38 -18.02
CA PRO A 126 7.23 -3.40 -18.70
C PRO A 126 7.95 -4.36 -17.73
N ALA A 127 8.48 -3.86 -16.62
CA ALA A 127 9.12 -4.67 -15.59
C ALA A 127 8.09 -5.55 -14.87
N MET A 128 6.91 -5.00 -14.56
CA MET A 128 5.79 -5.73 -13.98
C MET A 128 5.34 -6.88 -14.89
N ASP A 129 5.09 -6.60 -16.18
CA ASP A 129 4.65 -7.60 -17.16
C ASP A 129 5.67 -8.75 -17.28
N LYS A 130 6.98 -8.43 -17.28
CA LYS A 130 8.06 -9.41 -17.26
C LYS A 130 8.02 -10.29 -16.02
N CYS A 131 7.82 -9.70 -14.83
CA CYS A 131 7.75 -10.47 -13.58
C CYS A 131 6.57 -11.46 -13.56
N TYR A 132 5.43 -11.06 -14.09
CA TYR A 132 4.29 -11.97 -14.25
C TYR A 132 4.54 -13.07 -15.28
N ALA A 133 5.07 -12.72 -16.45
CA ALA A 133 5.38 -13.70 -17.52
C ALA A 133 6.39 -14.77 -17.05
N GLU A 134 7.36 -14.38 -16.24
CA GLU A 134 8.38 -15.27 -15.68
C GLU A 134 7.98 -15.89 -14.33
N ASN A 135 6.78 -15.59 -13.83
CA ASN A 135 6.25 -16.02 -12.54
C ASN A 135 7.28 -15.84 -11.41
N LYS A 136 7.86 -14.64 -11.32
CA LYS A 136 8.87 -14.31 -10.30
C LYS A 136 8.27 -14.26 -8.90
N SER A 137 9.14 -14.32 -7.89
CA SER A 137 8.77 -13.97 -6.52
C SER A 137 8.72 -12.45 -6.35
N PHE A 138 8.09 -11.97 -5.29
CA PHE A 138 8.05 -10.56 -4.94
C PHE A 138 9.48 -9.98 -4.77
N LEU A 139 10.33 -10.63 -3.99
CA LEU A 139 11.71 -10.18 -3.81
C LEU A 139 12.53 -10.10 -5.10
N ARG A 140 12.27 -11.00 -6.06
CA ARG A 140 12.94 -10.95 -7.37
C ARG A 140 12.41 -9.85 -8.28
N SER A 141 11.23 -9.32 -8.02
CA SER A 141 10.69 -8.21 -8.80
C SER A 141 11.36 -6.87 -8.46
N ILE A 142 11.89 -6.72 -7.26
CA ILE A 142 12.55 -5.49 -6.80
C ILE A 142 13.78 -5.15 -7.65
N PRO A 143 14.78 -6.02 -7.83
CA PRO A 143 15.92 -5.74 -8.71
C PRO A 143 15.56 -5.67 -10.20
N GLU A 144 14.42 -6.18 -10.62
CA GLU A 144 13.90 -5.93 -11.99
C GLU A 144 13.39 -4.48 -12.18
N GLY A 145 13.31 -3.71 -11.10
CA GLY A 145 12.90 -2.31 -11.12
C GLY A 145 11.40 -2.12 -11.31
N VAL A 146 10.57 -3.06 -10.82
CA VAL A 146 9.11 -2.95 -10.91
C VAL A 146 8.63 -1.69 -10.21
N PHE A 147 9.10 -1.42 -9.00
CA PHE A 147 8.72 -0.23 -8.25
C PHE A 147 9.59 0.98 -8.58
N THR A 148 8.96 2.13 -8.54
CA THR A 148 9.60 3.43 -8.68
C THR A 148 8.80 4.49 -7.91
N VAL A 149 9.10 5.77 -8.14
CA VAL A 149 8.52 6.89 -7.41
C VAL A 149 7.68 7.80 -8.33
N PRO A 150 6.82 8.67 -7.77
CA PRO A 150 6.19 9.74 -8.53
C PRO A 150 7.22 10.59 -9.29
N GLY A 151 6.92 10.94 -10.54
CA GLY A 151 7.80 11.71 -11.41
C GLY A 151 8.79 10.89 -12.24
N ASP A 152 8.90 9.59 -12.03
CA ASP A 152 9.62 8.73 -12.96
C ASP A 152 8.86 8.63 -14.29
N PRO A 153 9.49 9.01 -15.43
CA PRO A 153 8.82 8.98 -16.74
C PRO A 153 8.45 7.58 -17.22
N GLU A 154 9.05 6.53 -16.66
CA GLU A 154 8.71 5.13 -16.97
C GLU A 154 7.59 4.58 -16.07
N GLY A 155 7.14 5.35 -15.08
CA GLY A 155 6.05 4.97 -14.19
C GLY A 155 4.68 5.07 -14.86
N CYS A 156 3.73 4.22 -14.46
CA CYS A 156 2.42 4.13 -15.09
C CYS A 156 1.24 4.58 -14.22
N VAL A 157 1.48 4.95 -12.96
CA VAL A 157 0.42 5.46 -12.07
C VAL A 157 0.03 6.88 -12.47
N ASP A 158 -1.25 7.14 -12.63
CA ASP A 158 -1.81 8.48 -12.91
C ASP A 158 -1.91 9.33 -11.63
N PHE A 159 -0.76 9.84 -11.17
CA PHE A 159 -0.70 10.68 -9.97
C PHE A 159 -1.48 12.00 -10.08
N PRO A 160 -1.53 12.70 -11.22
CA PRO A 160 -2.39 13.87 -11.36
C PRO A 160 -3.83 13.60 -10.98
N THR A 161 -4.41 12.48 -11.43
CA THR A 161 -5.77 12.07 -11.05
C THR A 161 -5.84 11.65 -9.57
N VAL A 162 -4.82 10.94 -9.05
CA VAL A 162 -4.76 10.59 -7.61
C VAL A 162 -4.78 11.85 -6.74
N PHE A 163 -3.92 12.84 -7.02
CA PHE A 163 -3.86 14.07 -6.23
C PHE A 163 -5.16 14.87 -6.31
N LYS A 164 -5.74 14.99 -7.49
CA LYS A 164 -7.03 15.65 -7.68
C LYS A 164 -8.13 15.00 -6.83
N LEU A 165 -8.22 13.68 -6.83
CA LEU A 165 -9.24 12.96 -6.05
C LEU A 165 -8.99 13.07 -4.54
N LEU A 166 -7.73 13.00 -4.09
CA LEU A 166 -7.40 13.19 -2.68
C LEU A 166 -7.81 14.59 -2.19
N ASP A 167 -7.64 15.63 -3.01
CA ASP A 167 -8.10 16.99 -2.75
C ASP A 167 -9.64 17.08 -2.74
N GLU A 168 -10.31 16.54 -3.75
CA GLU A 168 -11.77 16.50 -3.86
C GLU A 168 -12.43 15.79 -2.65
N TYR A 169 -11.80 14.75 -2.13
CA TYR A 169 -12.26 14.01 -0.95
C TYR A 169 -11.77 14.60 0.37
N ASN A 170 -11.08 15.75 0.33
CA ASN A 170 -10.55 16.44 1.51
C ASN A 170 -9.67 15.52 2.38
N TYR A 171 -8.78 14.75 1.75
CA TYR A 171 -7.84 13.91 2.49
C TYR A 171 -6.87 14.76 3.29
N GLU A 172 -6.86 14.55 4.61
CA GLU A 172 -5.92 15.17 5.54
C GLU A 172 -5.01 14.09 6.14
N GLY A 173 -3.72 14.13 5.80
CA GLY A 173 -2.76 13.15 6.29
C GLY A 173 -1.43 13.21 5.56
N TRP A 174 -0.60 12.21 5.80
CA TRP A 174 0.70 12.09 5.17
C TRP A 174 0.59 11.54 3.76
N LEU A 175 1.32 12.15 2.83
CA LEU A 175 1.65 11.61 1.52
C LEU A 175 3.08 11.05 1.59
N VAL A 176 3.21 9.76 1.80
CA VAL A 176 4.51 9.11 1.95
C VAL A 176 4.97 8.55 0.61
N VAL A 177 6.11 9.03 0.13
CA VAL A 177 6.78 8.41 -1.03
C VAL A 177 7.49 7.16 -0.55
N GLU A 178 7.13 6.02 -1.12
CA GLU A 178 7.74 4.74 -0.83
C GLU A 178 8.34 4.15 -2.13
N ALA A 179 9.65 3.95 -2.14
CA ALA A 179 10.36 3.56 -3.36
C ALA A 179 10.45 2.03 -3.54
N GLU A 180 10.75 1.29 -2.48
CA GLU A 180 10.96 -0.16 -2.51
C GLU A 180 11.80 -0.63 -3.71
N GLN A 181 12.98 0.00 -3.85
CA GLN A 181 13.90 -0.19 -4.97
C GLN A 181 15.23 -0.79 -4.50
N GLU A 182 15.96 -1.40 -5.43
CA GLU A 182 17.34 -1.86 -5.21
C GLU A 182 18.31 -0.66 -5.23
N PRO A 183 18.92 -0.28 -4.10
CA PRO A 183 19.76 0.94 -4.03
C PRO A 183 20.99 0.92 -4.93
N ALA A 184 21.44 -0.27 -5.34
CA ALA A 184 22.60 -0.41 -6.23
C ALA A 184 22.31 0.07 -7.67
N ILE A 185 21.01 0.05 -8.07
CA ILE A 185 20.58 0.46 -9.42
C ILE A 185 19.68 1.69 -9.41
N ALA A 186 19.09 2.04 -8.28
CA ALA A 186 18.25 3.20 -8.10
C ALA A 186 18.77 4.06 -6.94
N ASN A 187 19.53 5.11 -7.25
CA ASN A 187 20.13 5.99 -6.24
C ASN A 187 19.04 6.63 -5.36
N PRO A 188 18.93 6.30 -4.06
CA PRO A 188 17.83 6.76 -3.21
C PRO A 188 17.71 8.29 -3.14
N ARG A 189 18.84 9.01 -3.18
CA ARG A 189 18.85 10.49 -3.13
C ARG A 189 18.26 11.10 -4.39
N GLU A 190 18.55 10.54 -5.56
CA GLU A 190 18.05 11.03 -6.84
C GLU A 190 16.54 10.79 -6.95
N TYR A 191 16.11 9.57 -6.62
CA TYR A 191 14.69 9.21 -6.63
C TYR A 191 13.87 9.99 -5.59
N ALA A 192 14.41 10.22 -4.38
CA ALA A 192 13.75 11.05 -3.39
C ALA A 192 13.60 12.51 -3.86
N ARG A 193 14.61 13.08 -4.54
CA ARG A 193 14.52 14.42 -5.13
C ARG A 193 13.51 14.50 -6.26
N MET A 194 13.50 13.50 -7.14
CA MET A 194 12.54 13.39 -8.25
C MET A 194 11.11 13.39 -7.70
N ALA A 195 10.82 12.48 -6.77
CA ALA A 195 9.51 12.37 -6.16
C ALA A 195 9.09 13.66 -5.44
N ARG A 196 10.00 14.25 -4.66
CA ARG A 196 9.71 15.51 -3.93
C ARG A 196 9.40 16.67 -4.89
N ALA A 197 10.16 16.79 -5.98
CA ALA A 197 9.91 17.82 -6.98
C ALA A 197 8.55 17.62 -7.66
N TYR A 198 8.24 16.40 -8.05
CA TYR A 198 6.98 16.06 -8.69
C TYR A 198 5.76 16.29 -7.79
N VAL A 199 5.81 15.81 -6.55
CA VAL A 199 4.72 16.01 -5.57
C VAL A 199 4.52 17.51 -5.33
N LYS A 200 5.59 18.27 -5.12
CA LYS A 200 5.51 19.73 -4.92
C LYS A 200 4.88 20.46 -6.11
N GLU A 201 5.24 20.07 -7.33
CA GLU A 201 4.71 20.70 -8.55
C GLU A 201 3.19 20.49 -8.67
N HIS A 202 2.70 19.30 -8.32
CA HIS A 202 1.30 18.94 -8.51
C HIS A 202 0.38 19.23 -7.32
N THR A 203 0.93 19.37 -6.11
CA THR A 203 0.14 19.60 -4.90
C THR A 203 0.42 20.92 -4.20
N GLY A 204 1.55 21.57 -4.51
CA GLY A 204 2.00 22.79 -3.81
C GLY A 204 2.64 22.55 -2.44
N LEU A 205 2.69 21.30 -1.95
CA LEU A 205 3.20 20.92 -0.62
C LEU A 205 4.72 20.96 -0.52
#